data_8df9c965230196d983d679566806794d
#
_entry.id   8df9c965230196d983d679566806794d
#
_cell.length_a   1.000
_cell.length_b   1.000
_cell.length_c   1.000
_cell.angle_alpha   90.00
_cell.angle_beta   90.00
_cell.angle_gamma   90.00
#
_symmetry.space_group_name_H-M   'P 1'
#
loop_
_entity.id
_entity.type
_entity.pdbx_description
1 polymer ?
#
loop_
_entity_poly.entity_id
_entity_poly.type
_entity_poly.pdbx_seq_one_letter_code
_entity_poly.pdbx_strand_id
1 'polypeptide(L)'
;MKTIKFILFLLIALVSTAEAQVKTQFKAYTQQIPGSKVSFKMVPVPAGEFTIGSKTSDAGHTADEGPAKKVKISAFWMGSHEVTYDEFLLFMNDEDISRNTLVDAVTRPTPQYVDLSWGMGKLGGYPVNSMSQLTALMYCKWLYEKTGVFYRLPTEAEWEYAAKGGKNDMYFFGNDTARLQEYAWYAANSKDRYHKVGQKRPNPF
;
A
#
# COMPACT_ATOMS: atom_id res chain seq x y z
N MET A 1 -23.38 -11.46 -60.97
CA MET A 1 -22.78 -12.31 -59.91
C MET A 1 -21.35 -11.98 -59.59
N LYS A 2 -20.92 -10.68 -59.53
CA LYS A 2 -19.54 -10.31 -59.19
C LYS A 2 -19.41 -9.34 -58.02
N THR A 3 -20.50 -8.93 -57.36
CA THR A 3 -20.50 -7.91 -56.31
C THR A 3 -20.57 -8.47 -54.86
N ILE A 4 -20.82 -9.77 -54.69
CA ILE A 4 -20.97 -10.39 -53.34
C ILE A 4 -19.66 -10.90 -52.74
N LYS A 5 -18.59 -11.04 -53.54
CA LYS A 5 -17.31 -11.56 -53.02
C LYS A 5 -16.41 -10.47 -52.38
N PHE A 6 -16.72 -9.18 -52.57
CA PHE A 6 -15.90 -8.11 -52.00
C PHE A 6 -16.28 -7.72 -50.57
N ILE A 7 -17.52 -8.01 -50.16
CA ILE A 7 -18.04 -7.63 -48.81
C ILE A 7 -17.58 -8.64 -47.74
N LEU A 8 -17.29 -9.89 -48.13
CA LEU A 8 -16.88 -10.92 -47.16
C LEU A 8 -15.41 -10.80 -46.73
N PHE A 9 -14.57 -10.10 -47.51
CA PHE A 9 -13.13 -9.89 -47.16
C PHE A 9 -12.93 -8.68 -46.25
N LEU A 10 -13.87 -7.74 -46.19
CA LEU A 10 -13.76 -6.55 -45.33
C LEU A 10 -14.18 -6.81 -43.86
N LEU A 11 -14.94 -7.88 -43.63
CA LEU A 11 -15.45 -8.24 -42.29
C LEU A 11 -14.47 -9.12 -41.47
N ILE A 12 -13.46 -9.72 -42.11
CA ILE A 12 -12.46 -10.55 -41.42
C ILE A 12 -11.26 -9.71 -40.93
N ALA A 13 -11.07 -8.52 -41.45
CA ALA A 13 -9.96 -7.62 -41.04
C ALA A 13 -10.26 -6.79 -39.78
N LEU A 14 -11.47 -6.82 -39.24
CA LEU A 14 -11.92 -6.01 -38.07
C LEU A 14 -11.94 -6.78 -36.75
N VAL A 15 -11.58 -8.07 -36.73
CA VAL A 15 -11.59 -8.88 -35.50
C VAL A 15 -10.19 -9.11 -34.93
N SER A 16 -9.13 -8.57 -35.51
CA SER A 16 -7.74 -8.81 -35.07
C SER A 16 -7.08 -7.70 -34.27
N THR A 17 -7.85 -6.71 -33.76
CA THR A 17 -7.25 -5.58 -33.02
C THR A 17 -7.71 -5.47 -31.57
N ALA A 18 -8.20 -6.54 -30.99
CA ALA A 18 -8.57 -6.53 -29.58
C ALA A 18 -7.88 -7.69 -28.85
N GLU A 19 -6.60 -7.55 -28.60
CA GLU A 19 -5.90 -8.18 -27.47
C GLU A 19 -4.41 -7.78 -27.47
N ALA A 20 -4.13 -6.50 -27.56
CA ALA A 20 -2.91 -6.02 -26.94
C ALA A 20 -3.18 -5.93 -25.44
N GLN A 21 -3.24 -7.08 -24.76
CA GLN A 21 -3.06 -7.13 -23.31
C GLN A 21 -1.70 -6.48 -23.04
N VAL A 22 -1.75 -5.22 -22.60
CA VAL A 22 -0.58 -4.59 -22.00
C VAL A 22 -0.20 -5.49 -20.84
N LYS A 23 0.77 -6.37 -21.05
CA LYS A 23 1.48 -7.05 -19.97
C LYS A 23 2.09 -5.93 -19.14
N THR A 24 1.35 -5.49 -18.13
CA THR A 24 1.86 -4.54 -17.14
C THR A 24 3.10 -5.21 -16.56
N GLN A 25 4.27 -4.67 -16.93
CA GLN A 25 5.53 -5.23 -16.48
C GLN A 25 5.55 -5.10 -14.96
N PHE A 26 5.77 -6.21 -14.24
CA PHE A 26 5.82 -6.22 -12.77
C PHE A 26 7.05 -5.44 -12.28
N LYS A 27 6.96 -4.11 -12.35
CA LYS A 27 7.99 -3.13 -11.98
C LYS A 27 7.40 -2.05 -11.09
N ALA A 28 8.25 -1.37 -10.35
CA ALA A 28 7.85 -0.20 -9.59
C ALA A 28 7.30 0.90 -10.52
N TYR A 29 6.27 1.59 -10.03
CA TYR A 29 5.67 2.73 -10.74
C TYR A 29 5.29 3.82 -9.75
N THR A 30 5.11 5.02 -10.27
CA THR A 30 4.58 6.16 -9.52
C THR A 30 3.11 6.35 -9.90
N GLN A 31 2.25 6.35 -8.90
CA GLN A 31 0.84 6.65 -9.05
C GLN A 31 0.62 8.13 -8.77
N GLN A 32 0.19 8.87 -9.77
CA GLN A 32 -0.30 10.23 -9.60
C GLN A 32 -1.76 10.19 -9.15
N ILE A 33 -2.12 10.97 -8.14
CA ILE A 33 -3.53 11.15 -7.75
C ILE A 33 -4.14 12.23 -8.67
N PRO A 34 -5.12 11.87 -9.51
CA PRO A 34 -5.74 12.80 -10.46
C PRO A 34 -6.29 14.07 -9.79
N GLY A 35 -6.13 15.21 -10.45
CA GLY A 35 -6.58 16.50 -9.92
C GLY A 35 -5.62 17.12 -8.87
N SER A 36 -4.49 16.48 -8.58
CA SER A 36 -3.52 16.98 -7.61
C SER A 36 -2.07 16.89 -8.11
N LYS A 37 -1.13 17.45 -7.33
CA LYS A 37 0.32 17.26 -7.55
C LYS A 37 0.89 16.14 -6.71
N VAL A 38 0.07 15.47 -5.92
CA VAL A 38 0.51 14.40 -5.01
C VAL A 38 0.62 13.09 -5.78
N SER A 39 1.69 12.37 -5.54
CA SER A 39 1.93 11.04 -6.07
C SER A 39 2.63 10.16 -5.04
N PHE A 40 2.48 8.86 -5.18
CA PHE A 40 3.15 7.88 -4.33
C PHE A 40 3.75 6.76 -5.18
N LYS A 41 4.75 6.09 -4.63
CA LYS A 41 5.45 5.01 -5.32
C LYS A 41 4.90 3.66 -4.89
N MET A 42 4.60 2.81 -5.87
CA MET A 42 4.27 1.40 -5.69
C MET A 42 5.47 0.55 -6.09
N VAL A 43 5.85 -0.38 -5.24
CA VAL A 43 6.96 -1.32 -5.46
C VAL A 43 6.44 -2.73 -5.64
N PRO A 44 7.04 -3.53 -6.54
CA PRO A 44 6.65 -4.91 -6.74
C PRO A 44 7.21 -5.77 -5.59
N VAL A 45 6.34 -6.54 -4.95
CA VAL A 45 6.70 -7.59 -3.99
C VAL A 45 6.52 -8.93 -4.69
N PRO A 46 7.60 -9.67 -4.99
CA PRO A 46 7.51 -10.92 -5.74
C PRO A 46 6.79 -12.01 -4.94
N ALA A 47 6.22 -12.98 -5.66
CA ALA A 47 5.67 -14.16 -5.01
C ALA A 47 6.77 -14.96 -4.29
N GLY A 48 6.40 -15.61 -3.19
CA GLY A 48 7.34 -16.43 -2.44
C GLY A 48 6.68 -17.20 -1.31
N GLU A 49 7.52 -17.86 -0.52
CA GLU A 49 7.12 -18.57 0.70
C GLU A 49 7.97 -18.06 1.87
N PHE A 50 7.34 -17.89 3.02
CA PHE A 50 8.04 -17.54 4.25
C PHE A 50 7.29 -18.11 5.46
N THR A 51 7.91 -18.00 6.62
CA THR A 51 7.28 -18.37 7.89
C THR A 51 6.76 -17.13 8.57
N ILE A 52 5.42 -17.01 8.69
CA ILE A 52 4.77 -15.96 9.48
C ILE A 52 4.86 -16.29 10.96
N GLY A 53 5.02 -15.25 11.78
CA GLY A 53 5.14 -15.38 13.22
C GLY A 53 6.52 -15.88 13.66
N SER A 54 6.63 -16.24 14.94
CA SER A 54 7.88 -16.71 15.55
C SER A 54 7.66 -17.98 16.36
N LYS A 55 8.77 -18.70 16.65
CA LYS A 55 8.76 -19.87 17.51
C LYS A 55 8.98 -19.44 18.96
N THR A 56 8.51 -20.25 19.90
CA THR A 56 8.75 -20.03 21.34
C THR A 56 10.23 -19.99 21.74
N SER A 57 11.10 -20.56 20.89
CA SER A 57 12.57 -20.53 21.08
C SER A 57 13.22 -19.26 20.53
N ASP A 58 12.49 -18.45 19.77
CA ASP A 58 13.07 -17.28 19.09
C ASP A 58 13.19 -16.11 20.08
N ALA A 59 14.28 -15.38 19.99
CA ALA A 59 14.51 -14.22 20.86
C ALA A 59 13.46 -13.15 20.61
N GLY A 60 12.80 -12.68 21.67
CA GLY A 60 11.75 -11.66 21.57
C GLY A 60 10.36 -12.18 21.22
N HIS A 61 10.18 -13.52 21.14
CA HIS A 61 8.87 -14.14 20.89
C HIS A 61 7.83 -13.68 21.92
N THR A 62 6.64 -13.35 21.44
CA THR A 62 5.45 -13.12 22.25
C THR A 62 4.36 -14.14 21.89
N ALA A 63 3.47 -14.45 22.86
CA ALA A 63 2.50 -15.56 22.70
C ALA A 63 1.53 -15.39 21.52
N ASP A 64 1.27 -14.17 21.12
CA ASP A 64 0.42 -13.81 19.99
C ASP A 64 1.09 -13.98 18.62
N GLU A 65 2.42 -14.17 18.57
CA GLU A 65 3.15 -14.46 17.33
C GLU A 65 3.16 -15.94 16.95
N GLY A 66 2.64 -16.80 17.80
CA GLY A 66 2.65 -18.24 17.60
C GLY A 66 1.29 -18.81 17.14
N PRO A 67 1.27 -20.01 16.57
CA PRO A 67 2.44 -20.80 16.14
C PRO A 67 3.03 -20.32 14.81
N ALA A 68 4.34 -20.38 14.66
CA ALA A 68 5.01 -20.10 13.40
C ALA A 68 4.48 -21.00 12.28
N LYS A 69 4.05 -20.41 11.14
CA LYS A 69 3.39 -21.14 10.04
C LYS A 69 3.99 -20.77 8.69
N LYS A 70 4.28 -21.77 7.87
CA LYS A 70 4.73 -21.55 6.48
C LYS A 70 3.55 -21.15 5.63
N VAL A 71 3.67 -20.03 4.90
CA VAL A 71 2.66 -19.47 4.03
C VAL A 71 3.22 -19.12 2.66
N LYS A 72 2.34 -19.15 1.64
CA LYS A 72 2.65 -18.71 0.28
C LYS A 72 2.05 -17.34 0.06
N ILE A 73 2.83 -16.45 -0.52
CA ILE A 73 2.43 -15.10 -0.90
C ILE A 73 2.43 -15.01 -2.42
N SER A 74 1.34 -14.55 -2.98
CA SER A 74 1.27 -14.19 -4.40
C SER A 74 1.97 -12.85 -4.64
N ALA A 75 2.45 -12.62 -5.86
CA ALA A 75 3.04 -11.33 -6.21
C ALA A 75 2.00 -10.20 -6.11
N PHE A 76 2.40 -9.05 -5.59
CA PHE A 76 1.56 -7.86 -5.46
C PHE A 76 2.39 -6.58 -5.49
N TRP A 77 1.74 -5.43 -5.65
CA TRP A 77 2.39 -4.13 -5.44
C TRP A 77 2.04 -3.58 -4.06
N MET A 78 3.01 -2.96 -3.43
CA MET A 78 2.84 -2.31 -2.13
C MET A 78 3.30 -0.86 -2.20
N GLY A 79 2.66 0.04 -1.46
CA GLY A 79 3.18 1.39 -1.24
C GLY A 79 4.57 1.32 -0.63
N SER A 80 5.51 2.11 -1.18
CA SER A 80 6.90 2.10 -0.68
C SER A 80 7.04 2.70 0.73
N HIS A 81 6.02 3.41 1.19
CA HIS A 81 5.95 4.08 2.49
C HIS A 81 4.53 4.03 3.02
N GLU A 82 4.36 4.39 4.29
CA GLU A 82 3.05 4.67 4.86
C GLU A 82 2.34 5.78 4.07
N VAL A 83 1.01 5.73 4.00
CA VAL A 83 0.18 6.80 3.44
C VAL A 83 0.46 8.09 4.21
N THR A 84 0.75 9.16 3.49
CA THR A 84 1.06 10.46 4.10
C THR A 84 -0.20 11.30 4.33
N TYR A 85 -0.10 12.29 5.21
CA TYR A 85 -1.14 13.31 5.34
C TYR A 85 -1.39 14.06 4.03
N ASP A 86 -0.35 14.29 3.22
CA ASP A 86 -0.49 14.95 1.92
C ASP A 86 -1.44 14.17 1.00
N GLU A 87 -1.35 12.85 0.99
CA GLU A 87 -2.23 11.96 0.25
C GLU A 87 -3.63 11.88 0.86
N PHE A 88 -3.71 11.67 2.17
CA PHE A 88 -4.96 11.43 2.88
C PHE A 88 -5.86 12.67 2.95
N LEU A 89 -5.29 13.87 3.01
CA LEU A 89 -6.04 15.12 2.98
C LEU A 89 -6.76 15.34 1.65
N LEU A 90 -6.27 14.81 0.54
CA LEU A 90 -7.01 14.84 -0.73
C LEU A 90 -8.33 14.07 -0.62
N PHE A 91 -8.30 12.90 0.02
CA PHE A 91 -9.50 12.13 0.31
C PHE A 91 -10.45 12.87 1.27
N MET A 92 -9.92 13.42 2.35
CA MET A 92 -10.74 14.12 3.35
C MET A 92 -11.44 15.36 2.78
N ASN A 93 -10.79 16.05 1.86
CA ASN A 93 -11.27 17.33 1.31
C ASN A 93 -11.96 17.16 -0.06
N ASP A 94 -12.11 15.93 -0.56
CA ASP A 94 -12.77 15.69 -1.84
C ASP A 94 -14.27 15.95 -1.73
N GLU A 95 -14.75 16.96 -2.45
CA GLU A 95 -16.17 17.36 -2.46
C GLU A 95 -17.05 16.40 -3.27
N ASP A 96 -16.45 15.63 -4.20
CA ASP A 96 -17.16 14.67 -5.06
C ASP A 96 -17.57 13.39 -4.31
N ILE A 97 -17.03 13.16 -3.12
CA ILE A 97 -17.45 12.01 -2.30
C ILE A 97 -18.90 12.25 -1.87
N SER A 98 -19.79 11.34 -2.29
CA SER A 98 -21.21 11.40 -1.93
C SER A 98 -21.43 11.57 -0.43
N ARG A 99 -22.01 12.70 -0.04
CA ARG A 99 -22.36 13.01 1.36
C ARG A 99 -23.65 12.30 1.81
N ASN A 100 -24.20 11.42 0.97
CA ASN A 100 -25.52 10.79 1.21
C ASN A 100 -25.47 9.51 2.05
N THR A 101 -24.38 9.21 2.72
CA THR A 101 -24.31 8.06 3.62
C THR A 101 -24.46 8.50 5.08
N LEU A 102 -25.40 7.89 5.78
CA LEU A 102 -25.64 8.04 7.22
C LEU A 102 -24.38 7.78 8.10
N VAL A 103 -23.26 7.42 7.51
CA VAL A 103 -22.02 6.98 8.17
C VAL A 103 -20.83 7.87 7.75
N ASP A 104 -21.08 9.05 7.22
CA ASP A 104 -20.06 9.92 6.66
C ASP A 104 -18.94 10.30 7.65
N ALA A 105 -19.30 10.55 8.89
CA ALA A 105 -18.33 10.87 9.94
C ALA A 105 -17.37 9.73 10.30
N VAL A 106 -17.74 8.48 10.00
CA VAL A 106 -16.91 7.28 10.24
C VAL A 106 -16.08 6.93 9.03
N THR A 107 -16.65 7.10 7.83
CA THR A 107 -16.04 6.75 6.57
C THR A 107 -15.12 7.84 6.02
N ARG A 108 -15.46 9.10 6.34
CA ARG A 108 -14.67 10.28 6.00
C ARG A 108 -14.63 11.16 7.25
N PRO A 109 -13.63 11.00 8.11
CA PRO A 109 -13.55 11.76 9.34
C PRO A 109 -13.49 13.26 9.04
N THR A 110 -14.32 14.02 9.70
CA THR A 110 -14.17 15.48 9.74
C THR A 110 -12.81 15.85 10.33
N PRO A 111 -12.27 17.03 10.04
CA PRO A 111 -11.06 17.51 10.70
C PRO A 111 -11.21 17.31 12.22
N GLN A 112 -10.23 16.66 12.82
CA GLN A 112 -10.25 16.36 14.23
C GLN A 112 -10.30 17.65 15.03
N TYR A 113 -11.22 17.72 16.00
CA TYR A 113 -11.32 18.83 16.94
C TYR A 113 -10.06 18.93 17.82
N VAL A 114 -9.45 17.80 18.13
CA VAL A 114 -8.16 17.71 18.84
C VAL A 114 -7.10 17.24 17.87
N ASP A 115 -6.01 17.98 17.80
CA ASP A 115 -4.86 17.57 16.98
C ASP A 115 -4.09 16.44 17.66
N LEU A 116 -4.34 15.20 17.23
CA LEU A 116 -3.66 14.02 17.74
C LEU A 116 -2.24 13.85 17.18
N SER A 117 -1.78 14.75 16.32
CA SER A 117 -0.36 14.79 15.94
C SER A 117 0.52 15.41 17.02
N TRP A 118 -0.08 16.03 18.03
CA TRP A 118 0.63 16.66 19.15
C TRP A 118 1.72 17.66 18.67
N GLY A 119 1.48 18.33 17.54
CA GLY A 119 2.42 19.25 16.94
C GLY A 119 3.66 18.59 16.28
N MET A 120 3.65 17.27 16.08
CA MET A 120 4.77 16.53 15.50
C MET A 120 4.91 16.70 13.98
N GLY A 121 3.92 17.31 13.32
CA GLY A 121 3.90 17.58 11.88
C GLY A 121 2.87 16.73 11.14
N LYS A 122 2.34 17.29 10.06
CA LYS A 122 1.34 16.67 9.19
C LYS A 122 1.75 16.70 7.74
N LEU A 123 2.08 17.86 7.19
CA LEU A 123 2.39 18.04 5.77
C LEU A 123 3.87 17.82 5.46
N GLY A 124 4.15 17.54 4.19
CA GLY A 124 5.51 17.36 3.69
C GLY A 124 6.08 15.97 4.00
N GLY A 125 5.24 14.94 3.89
CA GLY A 125 5.63 13.54 3.98
C GLY A 125 5.59 12.93 5.37
N TYR A 126 4.76 13.44 6.28
CA TYR A 126 4.48 12.77 7.55
C TYR A 126 3.41 11.69 7.36
N PRO A 127 3.54 10.50 8.01
CA PRO A 127 2.53 9.46 7.93
C PRO A 127 1.21 9.93 8.56
N VAL A 128 0.10 9.55 7.95
CA VAL A 128 -1.22 9.82 8.52
C VAL A 128 -1.49 8.89 9.70
N ASN A 129 -2.17 9.41 10.71
CA ASN A 129 -2.48 8.70 11.95
C ASN A 129 -3.95 8.89 12.38
N SER A 130 -4.33 8.24 13.48
CA SER A 130 -5.59 8.48 14.20
C SER A 130 -6.83 8.27 13.34
N MET A 131 -6.84 7.21 12.53
CA MET A 131 -7.97 6.77 11.74
C MET A 131 -8.42 5.36 12.13
N SER A 132 -9.67 5.03 11.87
CA SER A 132 -10.16 3.67 11.97
C SER A 132 -9.75 2.83 10.75
N GLN A 133 -9.78 1.51 10.91
CA GLN A 133 -9.59 0.59 9.78
C GLN A 133 -10.61 0.84 8.66
N LEU A 134 -11.86 1.14 9.03
CA LEU A 134 -12.90 1.47 8.05
C LEU A 134 -12.54 2.72 7.24
N THR A 135 -12.04 3.75 7.88
CA THR A 135 -11.57 4.96 7.19
C THR A 135 -10.43 4.66 6.22
N ALA A 136 -9.48 3.81 6.60
CA ALA A 136 -8.40 3.39 5.71
C ALA A 136 -8.92 2.60 4.49
N LEU A 137 -9.93 1.74 4.67
CA LEU A 137 -10.60 1.04 3.57
C LEU A 137 -11.36 2.00 2.66
N MET A 138 -12.00 3.03 3.22
CA MET A 138 -12.69 4.06 2.42
C MET A 138 -11.70 4.92 1.63
N TYR A 139 -10.51 5.20 2.17
CA TYR A 139 -9.42 5.81 1.39
C TYR A 139 -9.02 4.92 0.22
N CYS A 140 -8.86 3.61 0.41
CA CYS A 140 -8.55 2.67 -0.67
C CYS A 140 -9.64 2.69 -1.76
N LYS A 141 -10.92 2.71 -1.37
CA LYS A 141 -12.05 2.81 -2.29
C LYS A 141 -12.02 4.12 -3.08
N TRP A 142 -11.85 5.24 -2.40
CA TRP A 142 -11.72 6.55 -3.03
C TRP A 142 -10.56 6.59 -4.03
N LEU A 143 -9.41 6.04 -3.66
CA LEU A 143 -8.25 5.99 -4.52
C LEU A 143 -8.51 5.16 -5.79
N TYR A 144 -9.29 4.06 -5.67
CA TYR A 144 -9.77 3.29 -6.81
C TYR A 144 -10.67 4.14 -7.72
N GLU A 145 -11.62 4.88 -7.17
CA GLU A 145 -12.53 5.74 -7.94
C GLU A 145 -11.77 6.84 -8.69
N LYS A 146 -10.71 7.39 -8.10
CA LYS A 146 -9.87 8.43 -8.73
C LYS A 146 -8.90 7.88 -9.78
N THR A 147 -8.37 6.66 -9.61
CA THR A 147 -7.26 6.14 -10.43
C THR A 147 -7.64 5.00 -11.35
N GLY A 148 -8.77 4.33 -11.10
CA GLY A 148 -9.15 3.07 -11.76
C GLY A 148 -8.31 1.86 -11.34
N VAL A 149 -7.37 2.01 -10.40
CA VAL A 149 -6.52 0.93 -9.88
C VAL A 149 -7.05 0.46 -8.53
N PHE A 150 -7.20 -0.86 -8.37
CA PHE A 150 -7.70 -1.44 -7.13
C PHE A 150 -6.64 -1.39 -6.03
N TYR A 151 -7.02 -0.81 -4.89
CA TYR A 151 -6.20 -0.74 -3.67
C TYR A 151 -6.92 -1.40 -2.50
N ARG A 152 -6.15 -2.00 -1.62
CA ARG A 152 -6.61 -2.57 -0.35
C ARG A 152 -5.51 -2.50 0.71
N LEU A 153 -5.87 -2.68 1.95
CA LEU A 153 -4.88 -2.94 3.00
C LEU A 153 -4.19 -4.28 2.75
N PRO A 154 -2.91 -4.41 3.04
CA PRO A 154 -2.23 -5.70 3.02
C PRO A 154 -2.80 -6.61 4.11
N THR A 155 -2.74 -7.92 3.90
CA THR A 155 -2.89 -8.88 5.00
C THR A 155 -1.66 -8.82 5.89
N GLU A 156 -1.77 -9.30 7.12
CA GLU A 156 -0.65 -9.43 8.05
C GLU A 156 0.52 -10.20 7.42
N ALA A 157 0.21 -11.33 6.76
CA ALA A 157 1.21 -12.15 6.07
C ALA A 157 1.92 -11.41 4.92
N GLU A 158 1.19 -10.61 4.14
CA GLU A 158 1.77 -9.80 3.07
C GLU A 158 2.66 -8.69 3.64
N TRP A 159 2.22 -8.07 4.73
CA TRP A 159 2.98 -7.01 5.39
C TRP A 159 4.29 -7.55 5.99
N GLU A 160 4.21 -8.65 6.74
CA GLU A 160 5.40 -9.27 7.36
C GLU A 160 6.37 -9.78 6.30
N TYR A 161 5.87 -10.42 5.25
CA TYR A 161 6.69 -10.88 4.12
C TYR A 161 7.43 -9.71 3.45
N ALA A 162 6.73 -8.61 3.19
CA ALA A 162 7.33 -7.42 2.60
C ALA A 162 8.35 -6.78 3.53
N ALA A 163 8.04 -6.64 4.83
CA ALA A 163 8.95 -6.10 5.84
C ALA A 163 10.23 -6.93 5.97
N LYS A 164 10.10 -8.26 5.92
CA LYS A 164 11.24 -9.19 5.96
C LYS A 164 12.00 -9.31 4.63
N GLY A 165 11.55 -8.64 3.57
CA GLY A 165 12.17 -8.72 2.24
C GLY A 165 12.21 -10.13 1.70
N GLY A 166 11.19 -10.95 1.99
CA GLY A 166 11.06 -12.35 1.58
C GLY A 166 11.98 -13.33 2.32
N LYS A 167 12.62 -12.91 3.43
CA LYS A 167 13.50 -13.77 4.25
C LYS A 167 12.77 -14.38 5.44
N ASN A 168 13.40 -15.39 6.06
CA ASN A 168 12.89 -16.02 7.28
C ASN A 168 13.66 -15.58 8.54
N ASP A 169 14.62 -14.66 8.42
CA ASP A 169 15.29 -14.04 9.56
C ASP A 169 14.33 -13.14 10.34
N MET A 170 14.72 -12.69 11.52
CA MET A 170 13.95 -11.74 12.32
C MET A 170 13.68 -10.45 11.52
N TYR A 171 14.71 -9.95 10.81
CA TYR A 171 14.63 -8.80 9.91
C TYR A 171 15.25 -9.13 8.55
N PHE A 172 14.96 -8.34 7.53
CA PHE A 172 15.57 -8.52 6.20
C PHE A 172 17.11 -8.37 6.19
N PHE A 173 17.68 -7.71 7.18
CA PHE A 173 19.13 -7.53 7.36
C PHE A 173 19.76 -8.56 8.33
N GLY A 174 19.02 -9.56 8.80
CA GLY A 174 19.46 -10.61 9.73
C GLY A 174 18.88 -10.44 11.13
N ASN A 175 19.53 -11.00 12.14
CA ASN A 175 19.01 -11.09 13.51
C ASN A 175 19.65 -10.08 14.49
N ASP A 176 20.51 -9.19 14.00
CA ASP A 176 21.16 -8.18 14.84
C ASP A 176 20.21 -7.00 15.10
N THR A 177 19.59 -6.98 16.27
CA THR A 177 18.63 -5.95 16.68
C THR A 177 19.28 -4.55 16.82
N ALA A 178 20.60 -4.46 17.06
CA ALA A 178 21.28 -3.17 17.15
C ALA A 178 21.24 -2.38 15.83
N ARG A 179 21.10 -3.07 14.71
CA ARG A 179 20.99 -2.47 13.39
C ARG A 179 19.59 -1.95 13.06
N LEU A 180 18.56 -2.28 13.84
CA LEU A 180 17.18 -1.85 13.56
C LEU A 180 17.06 -0.32 13.43
N GLN A 181 17.84 0.43 14.19
CA GLN A 181 17.88 1.88 14.13
C GLN A 181 18.25 2.46 12.75
N GLU A 182 18.95 1.69 11.90
CA GLU A 182 19.29 2.10 10.54
C GLU A 182 18.06 2.09 9.61
N TYR A 183 17.06 1.26 9.92
CA TYR A 183 15.97 0.89 9.03
C TYR A 183 14.58 1.30 9.52
N ALA A 184 14.40 1.51 10.82
CA ALA A 184 13.09 1.80 11.41
C ALA A 184 13.14 2.91 12.46
N TRP A 185 12.02 3.61 12.61
CA TRP A 185 11.71 4.43 13.78
C TRP A 185 10.92 3.59 14.77
N TYR A 186 11.32 3.54 16.02
CA TYR A 186 10.68 2.79 17.10
C TYR A 186 10.93 3.49 18.44
N ALA A 187 10.35 3.02 19.52
CA ALA A 187 10.37 3.69 20.82
C ALA A 187 11.75 4.17 21.27
N ALA A 188 12.80 3.34 21.06
CA ALA A 188 14.14 3.70 21.52
C ALA A 188 14.84 4.83 20.73
N ASN A 189 14.40 5.12 19.50
CA ASN A 189 15.07 6.11 18.63
C ASN A 189 14.16 7.19 18.06
N SER A 190 12.83 7.05 18.21
CA SER A 190 11.85 8.02 17.67
C SER A 190 11.74 9.30 18.51
N LYS A 191 12.21 9.28 19.77
CA LYS A 191 12.04 10.38 20.75
C LYS A 191 10.57 10.75 20.92
N ASP A 192 9.68 9.73 20.96
CA ASP A 192 8.23 9.86 21.06
C ASP A 192 7.62 10.80 20.00
N ARG A 193 8.16 10.76 18.78
CA ARG A 193 7.72 11.60 17.67
C ARG A 193 7.50 10.79 16.40
N TYR A 194 6.58 11.28 15.57
CA TYR A 194 6.49 10.88 14.17
C TYR A 194 7.66 11.47 13.39
N HIS A 195 8.08 10.73 12.38
CA HIS A 195 9.11 11.16 11.45
C HIS A 195 8.54 11.09 10.03
N LYS A 196 9.10 11.89 9.14
CA LYS A 196 8.75 11.81 7.72
C LYS A 196 9.07 10.43 7.18
N VAL A 197 8.23 9.94 6.27
CA VAL A 197 8.48 8.67 5.59
C VAL A 197 9.78 8.71 4.77
N GLY A 198 10.36 7.56 4.50
CA GLY A 198 11.54 7.43 3.64
C GLY A 198 12.86 7.96 4.20
N GLN A 199 12.96 8.22 5.49
CA GLN A 199 14.20 8.73 6.11
C GLN A 199 15.16 7.65 6.59
N LYS A 200 14.75 6.39 6.51
CA LYS A 200 15.58 5.23 6.88
C LYS A 200 16.00 4.45 5.65
N ARG A 201 16.97 3.57 5.80
CA ARG A 201 17.40 2.68 4.71
C ARG A 201 16.26 1.77 4.29
N PRO A 202 16.06 1.54 3.00
CA PRO A 202 15.02 0.65 2.50
C PRO A 202 15.38 -0.81 2.73
N ASN A 203 14.34 -1.67 2.68
CA ASN A 203 14.51 -3.09 2.51
C ASN A 203 14.77 -3.46 1.03
N PRO A 204 14.95 -4.76 0.68
CA PRO A 204 15.27 -5.18 -0.70
C PRO A 204 14.17 -5.00 -1.75
N PHE A 205 12.91 -4.75 -1.33
CA PHE A 205 11.77 -4.61 -2.26
C PHE A 205 11.49 -3.20 -2.72
#